data_ae55921a9f77090fac48765fb5ff3fce
#
_entry.id   ae55921a9f77090fac48765fb5ff3fce
#
_cell.length_a   1.000
_cell.length_b   1.000
_cell.length_c   1.000
_cell.angle_alpha   90.00
_cell.angle_beta   90.00
_cell.angle_gamma   90.00
#
_symmetry.space_group_name_H-M   'P 1'
#
loop_
_entity.id
_entity.type
_entity.pdbx_description
1 polymer ?
#
loop_
_entity_poly.entity_id
_entity_poly.type
_entity_poly.pdbx_seq_one_letter_code
_entity_poly.pdbx_strand_id
1 'polypeptide(L)'
;LTAQFLLHTALLAQVPNDDQGAVRAGDQPTSARLVSVPLPITGSVDLNVIQNIDHLIEQFPQEGPRPILVLELKTTEQQTGIGSQFERSLALARYLAGERLRRVRTVAYVPKSVQGHAVLVALACEEIIVAPDATLGDAGAGEPFIDPTMRRGYLEIADRRRVIPAPVALGLLDKQTEVFKVQTTDGIRYVPAAELDELQKQSAVRSVDRVSAPGEMIRFTGRDLRVTYGFASHLASDRTELAAALKVPPASLQEDPTFRDGWRALQIDIHGPINRNSLNWITRSLEARLSQDSVNFLCLTIDSPGGDLDTSLAFAQRLARLDPARIRTVAFVPKAARADAALIALACQQLVVGDEAVLGGPGEPIAPQSLVDLRQPLAQMAAERGDHWSLSLALLDSSVQVHTYTREGTGEVRYLCSEELASLPDAAQWKQGAAIRT
;
A
#
# COMPACT_ATOMS: atom_id res chain seq x y z
N LEU A 1 -17.04 66.64 42.09
CA LEU A 1 -17.31 65.25 42.40
C LEU A 1 -16.56 64.40 41.39
N THR A 2 -15.35 64.05 41.74
CA THR A 2 -14.35 63.27 40.98
C THR A 2 -14.49 61.82 41.32
N ALA A 3 -14.68 60.97 40.36
CA ALA A 3 -14.58 59.51 40.48
C ALA A 3 -13.28 59.06 39.85
N GLN A 4 -12.36 58.57 40.68
CA GLN A 4 -11.11 57.93 40.26
C GLN A 4 -11.39 56.48 39.85
N PHE A 5 -10.99 56.11 38.61
CA PHE A 5 -10.88 54.72 38.17
C PHE A 5 -9.45 54.22 38.38
N LEU A 6 -9.31 53.27 39.27
CA LEU A 6 -8.09 52.49 39.48
C LEU A 6 -7.96 51.42 38.38
N LEU A 7 -6.96 51.57 37.48
CA LEU A 7 -6.51 50.52 36.60
C LEU A 7 -5.67 49.51 37.38
N HIS A 8 -6.14 48.29 37.50
CA HIS A 8 -5.32 47.16 37.93
C HIS A 8 -4.62 46.58 36.69
N THR A 9 -3.33 46.81 36.58
CA THR A 9 -2.45 46.12 35.65
C THR A 9 -2.19 44.71 36.18
N ALA A 10 -2.82 43.71 35.54
CA ALA A 10 -2.48 42.31 35.77
C ALA A 10 -1.17 42.00 35.03
N LEU A 11 -0.14 41.70 35.79
CA LEU A 11 1.15 41.19 35.32
C LEU A 11 0.94 39.74 34.87
N LEU A 12 0.82 39.50 33.56
CA LEU A 12 0.89 38.15 33.00
C LEU A 12 2.34 37.67 33.06
N ALA A 13 2.62 36.77 33.96
CA ALA A 13 3.87 36.02 33.98
C ALA A 13 3.95 35.18 32.71
N GLN A 14 4.94 35.49 31.88
CA GLN A 14 5.35 34.61 30.78
C GLN A 14 5.91 33.33 31.37
N VAL A 15 5.20 32.22 31.15
CA VAL A 15 5.72 30.87 31.35
C VAL A 15 6.66 30.59 30.18
N PRO A 16 7.91 30.19 30.41
CA PRO A 16 8.78 29.77 29.31
C PRO A 16 8.19 28.51 28.71
N ASN A 17 7.90 28.56 27.43
CA ASN A 17 7.45 27.40 26.64
C ASN A 17 8.71 26.63 26.17
N ASP A 18 9.41 25.99 27.11
CA ASP A 18 10.46 25.02 26.84
C ASP A 18 9.85 23.63 26.83
N ASP A 19 9.18 23.30 25.71
CA ASP A 19 8.95 21.93 25.36
C ASP A 19 8.82 21.79 23.83
N GLN A 20 9.87 22.20 23.11
CA GLN A 20 10.13 21.60 21.79
C GLN A 20 10.76 20.24 22.09
N GLY A 21 9.89 19.27 22.36
CA GLY A 21 10.27 17.89 22.49
C GLY A 21 11.06 17.44 21.27
N ALA A 22 12.36 17.26 21.46
CA ALA A 22 13.20 16.55 20.51
C ALA A 22 12.47 15.25 20.15
N VAL A 23 12.07 15.10 18.91
CA VAL A 23 11.51 13.86 18.35
C VAL A 23 12.58 12.79 18.62
N ARG A 24 12.30 11.94 19.61
CA ARG A 24 13.17 10.82 19.94
C ARG A 24 13.25 9.93 18.72
N ALA A 25 14.42 9.41 18.40
CA ALA A 25 14.70 8.51 17.27
C ALA A 25 13.85 7.20 17.26
N GLY A 26 12.81 7.10 18.10
CA GLY A 26 11.86 6.00 18.19
C GLY A 26 10.47 6.29 17.60
N ASP A 27 10.20 7.49 17.09
CA ASP A 27 8.86 7.93 16.66
C ASP A 27 8.71 8.04 15.12
N GLN A 28 9.53 7.31 14.37
CA GLN A 28 9.26 7.18 12.95
C GLN A 28 7.98 6.34 12.74
N PRO A 29 6.98 6.84 11.99
CA PRO A 29 5.77 6.09 11.75
C PRO A 29 6.12 4.77 11.04
N THR A 30 5.62 3.66 11.57
CA THR A 30 5.83 2.35 10.97
C THR A 30 5.24 2.33 9.56
N SER A 31 6.08 2.05 8.57
CA SER A 31 5.62 1.92 7.18
C SER A 31 4.70 0.70 7.06
N ALA A 32 3.52 0.89 6.48
CA ALA A 32 2.58 -0.19 6.21
C ALA A 32 2.11 -0.16 4.76
N ARG A 33 1.84 -1.33 4.19
CA ARG A 33 1.25 -1.50 2.86
C ARG A 33 0.23 -2.63 2.90
N LEU A 34 -0.80 -2.52 2.06
CA LEU A 34 -1.85 -3.52 1.94
C LEU A 34 -1.82 -4.15 0.53
N VAL A 35 -1.90 -5.47 0.50
CA VAL A 35 -2.07 -6.28 -0.71
C VAL A 35 -3.36 -7.07 -0.59
N SER A 36 -4.25 -6.93 -1.55
CA SER A 36 -5.43 -7.78 -1.67
C SER A 36 -5.06 -9.13 -2.26
N VAL A 37 -5.53 -10.18 -1.63
CA VAL A 37 -5.46 -11.56 -2.13
C VAL A 37 -6.87 -11.95 -2.60
N PRO A 38 -7.13 -11.92 -3.92
CA PRO A 38 -8.43 -12.32 -4.45
C PRO A 38 -8.69 -13.80 -4.18
N LEU A 39 -9.89 -14.13 -3.74
CA LEU A 39 -10.30 -15.51 -3.49
C LEU A 39 -11.41 -15.94 -4.48
N PRO A 40 -11.39 -17.19 -4.96
CA PRO A 40 -10.46 -18.28 -4.66
C PRO A 40 -9.08 -18.13 -5.32
N ILE A 41 -8.03 -18.72 -4.76
CA ILE A 41 -6.66 -18.72 -5.31
C ILE A 41 -6.58 -19.74 -6.44
N THR A 42 -6.72 -19.26 -7.67
CA THR A 42 -6.72 -20.06 -8.90
C THR A 42 -5.94 -19.35 -9.99
N GLY A 43 -5.69 -20.02 -11.12
CA GLY A 43 -5.00 -19.42 -12.27
C GLY A 43 -3.59 -18.90 -11.91
N SER A 44 -3.36 -17.59 -11.98
CA SER A 44 -2.10 -16.91 -11.67
C SER A 44 -2.18 -16.02 -10.44
N VAL A 45 -3.21 -16.17 -9.60
CA VAL A 45 -3.42 -15.30 -8.41
C VAL A 45 -2.21 -15.30 -7.48
N ASP A 46 -1.67 -16.49 -7.17
CA ASP A 46 -0.48 -16.65 -6.33
C ASP A 46 0.73 -15.88 -6.88
N LEU A 47 1.02 -16.04 -8.18
CA LEU A 47 2.14 -15.35 -8.83
C LEU A 47 1.95 -13.84 -8.86
N ASN A 48 0.75 -13.36 -9.17
CA ASN A 48 0.44 -11.94 -9.18
C ASN A 48 0.60 -11.32 -7.78
N VAL A 49 0.10 -12.00 -6.75
CA VAL A 49 0.24 -11.54 -5.36
C VAL A 49 1.72 -11.52 -4.95
N ILE A 50 2.51 -12.54 -5.30
CA ILE A 50 3.95 -12.58 -5.01
C ILE A 50 4.68 -11.43 -5.70
N GLN A 51 4.41 -11.17 -6.99
CA GLN A 51 5.02 -10.06 -7.73
C GLN A 51 4.67 -8.70 -7.10
N ASN A 52 3.43 -8.53 -6.68
CA ASN A 52 2.98 -7.32 -6.00
C ASN A 52 3.72 -7.13 -4.67
N ILE A 53 3.86 -8.18 -3.89
CA ILE A 53 4.63 -8.15 -2.65
C ILE A 53 6.08 -7.82 -2.92
N ASP A 54 6.73 -8.45 -3.90
CA ASP A 54 8.11 -8.18 -4.28
C ASP A 54 8.34 -6.70 -4.62
N HIS A 55 7.44 -6.12 -5.42
CA HIS A 55 7.51 -4.70 -5.75
C HIS A 55 7.36 -3.78 -4.53
N LEU A 56 6.42 -4.10 -3.63
CA LEU A 56 6.19 -3.30 -2.42
C LEU A 56 7.33 -3.39 -1.41
N ILE A 57 7.95 -4.55 -1.22
CA ILE A 57 9.07 -4.70 -0.28
C ILE A 57 10.32 -3.96 -0.72
N GLU A 58 10.51 -3.74 -2.02
CA GLU A 58 11.59 -2.89 -2.55
C GLU A 58 11.42 -1.42 -2.18
N GLN A 59 10.19 -0.98 -1.95
CA GLN A 59 9.86 0.39 -1.54
C GLN A 59 9.92 0.62 -0.03
N PHE A 60 10.06 -0.44 0.77
CA PHE A 60 10.14 -0.29 2.22
C PHE A 60 11.47 0.31 2.66
N PRO A 61 11.46 1.18 3.69
CA PRO A 61 12.68 1.70 4.27
C PRO A 61 13.62 0.57 4.71
N GLN A 62 14.91 0.73 4.40
CA GLN A 62 15.93 -0.24 4.82
C GLN A 62 16.29 -0.11 6.30
N GLU A 63 16.07 1.08 6.88
CA GLU A 63 16.33 1.41 8.29
C GLU A 63 15.02 1.77 9.00
N GLY A 64 14.99 1.60 10.32
CA GLY A 64 13.84 1.91 11.15
C GLY A 64 13.04 0.68 11.61
N PRO A 65 11.80 0.86 12.10
CA PRO A 65 10.96 -0.22 12.58
C PRO A 65 10.56 -1.17 11.45
N ARG A 66 10.35 -2.45 11.79
CA ARG A 66 9.92 -3.47 10.82
C ARG A 66 8.66 -3.01 10.08
N PRO A 67 8.67 -2.89 8.74
CA PRO A 67 7.51 -2.52 7.97
C PRO A 67 6.42 -3.59 8.05
N ILE A 68 5.17 -3.18 7.90
CA ILE A 68 3.99 -4.06 7.98
C ILE A 68 3.45 -4.30 6.58
N LEU A 69 3.29 -5.57 6.22
CA LEU A 69 2.58 -6.01 5.03
C LEU A 69 1.27 -6.66 5.43
N VAL A 70 0.17 -6.02 5.10
CA VAL A 70 -1.17 -6.55 5.33
C VAL A 70 -1.64 -7.30 4.08
N LEU A 71 -2.07 -8.54 4.27
CA LEU A 71 -2.67 -9.38 3.24
C LEU A 71 -4.18 -9.46 3.52
N GLU A 72 -4.95 -8.70 2.78
CA GLU A 72 -6.41 -8.73 2.88
C GLU A 72 -6.96 -9.89 2.06
N LEU A 73 -7.53 -10.88 2.73
CA LEU A 73 -8.19 -12.02 2.08
C LEU A 73 -9.56 -11.58 1.54
N LYS A 74 -9.59 -11.19 0.26
CA LYS A 74 -10.73 -10.53 -0.36
C LYS A 74 -11.72 -11.54 -0.92
N THR A 75 -12.84 -11.69 -0.23
CA THR A 75 -13.96 -12.51 -0.68
C THR A 75 -15.05 -11.65 -1.31
N THR A 76 -15.81 -12.21 -2.23
CA THR A 76 -17.10 -11.65 -2.67
C THR A 76 -18.24 -12.22 -1.81
N GLU A 77 -19.46 -11.70 -1.95
CA GLU A 77 -20.61 -12.20 -1.16
C GLU A 77 -20.92 -13.68 -1.41
N GLN A 78 -20.50 -14.22 -2.56
CA GLN A 78 -20.76 -15.59 -2.98
C GLN A 78 -19.53 -16.50 -2.92
N GLN A 79 -18.34 -15.97 -2.67
CA GLN A 79 -17.07 -16.70 -2.74
C GLN A 79 -16.31 -16.59 -1.42
N THR A 80 -16.22 -17.67 -0.68
CA THR A 80 -15.52 -17.74 0.62
C THR A 80 -14.07 -18.23 0.49
N GLY A 81 -13.59 -18.51 -0.71
CA GLY A 81 -12.27 -19.12 -0.96
C GLY A 81 -12.32 -20.62 -1.23
N ILE A 82 -13.50 -21.26 -1.14
CA ILE A 82 -13.71 -22.63 -1.62
C ILE A 82 -13.35 -22.70 -3.11
N GLY A 83 -12.61 -23.76 -3.52
CA GLY A 83 -12.07 -23.89 -4.87
C GLY A 83 -10.67 -23.28 -5.06
N SER A 84 -10.07 -22.72 -4.00
CA SER A 84 -8.63 -22.40 -4.01
C SER A 84 -7.80 -23.65 -4.21
N GLN A 85 -6.89 -23.63 -5.19
CA GLN A 85 -6.00 -24.75 -5.48
C GLN A 85 -4.94 -24.90 -4.39
N PHE A 86 -4.78 -26.12 -3.87
CA PHE A 86 -3.85 -26.41 -2.77
C PHE A 86 -2.41 -25.99 -3.10
N GLU A 87 -1.90 -26.40 -4.26
CA GLU A 87 -0.51 -26.14 -4.66
C GLU A 87 -0.20 -24.64 -4.74
N ARG A 88 -1.15 -23.86 -5.25
CA ARG A 88 -1.00 -22.39 -5.37
C ARG A 88 -1.07 -21.71 -4.03
N SER A 89 -2.02 -22.13 -3.20
CA SER A 89 -2.17 -21.63 -1.83
C SER A 89 -0.94 -21.96 -1.00
N LEU A 90 -0.37 -23.15 -1.16
CA LEU A 90 0.86 -23.57 -0.49
C LEU A 90 2.08 -22.81 -1.02
N ALA A 91 2.19 -22.57 -2.33
CA ALA A 91 3.27 -21.78 -2.91
C ALA A 91 3.29 -20.36 -2.35
N LEU A 92 2.12 -19.69 -2.31
CA LEU A 92 1.99 -18.37 -1.68
C LEU A 92 2.30 -18.43 -0.17
N ALA A 93 1.80 -19.43 0.55
CA ALA A 93 2.07 -19.60 1.96
C ALA A 93 3.56 -19.82 2.27
N ARG A 94 4.26 -20.62 1.46
CA ARG A 94 5.71 -20.81 1.57
C ARG A 94 6.50 -19.53 1.32
N TYR A 95 6.07 -18.76 0.31
CA TYR A 95 6.67 -17.45 0.04
C TYR A 95 6.50 -16.51 1.24
N LEU A 96 5.28 -16.39 1.79
CA LEU A 96 4.98 -15.55 2.95
C LEU A 96 5.77 -15.99 4.20
N ALA A 97 5.91 -17.30 4.43
CA ALA A 97 6.67 -17.84 5.55
C ALA A 97 8.19 -17.93 5.27
N GLY A 98 8.66 -17.50 4.10
CA GLY A 98 10.05 -17.60 3.65
C GLY A 98 10.97 -16.51 4.19
N GLU A 99 12.28 -16.68 3.93
CA GLU A 99 13.36 -15.77 4.37
C GLU A 99 13.25 -14.36 3.75
N ARG A 100 12.68 -14.24 2.56
CA ARG A 100 12.54 -12.95 1.84
C ARG A 100 11.74 -11.91 2.63
N LEU A 101 10.75 -12.37 3.40
CA LEU A 101 9.90 -11.52 4.24
C LEU A 101 10.31 -11.46 5.71
N ARG A 102 11.49 -12.00 6.08
CA ARG A 102 11.95 -12.03 7.48
C ARG A 102 12.01 -10.66 8.15
N ARG A 103 12.31 -9.60 7.39
CA ARG A 103 12.37 -8.22 7.87
C ARG A 103 11.01 -7.51 7.84
N VAL A 104 9.97 -8.14 7.30
CA VAL A 104 8.63 -7.59 7.14
C VAL A 104 7.68 -8.30 8.11
N ARG A 105 6.88 -7.55 8.85
CA ARG A 105 5.82 -8.12 9.70
C ARG A 105 4.60 -8.39 8.82
N THR A 106 4.27 -9.67 8.62
CA THR A 106 3.13 -10.08 7.78
C THR A 106 1.87 -10.23 8.62
N VAL A 107 0.77 -9.63 8.18
CA VAL A 107 -0.53 -9.63 8.86
C VAL A 107 -1.60 -10.13 7.90
N ALA A 108 -2.28 -11.20 8.21
CA ALA A 108 -3.47 -11.62 7.49
C ALA A 108 -4.69 -10.85 8.01
N TYR A 109 -5.37 -10.12 7.14
CA TYR A 109 -6.63 -9.47 7.46
C TYR A 109 -7.80 -10.24 6.83
N VAL A 110 -8.74 -10.68 7.67
CA VAL A 110 -9.89 -11.51 7.31
C VAL A 110 -11.18 -10.71 7.56
N PRO A 111 -11.60 -9.81 6.66
CA PRO A 111 -12.80 -8.98 6.83
C PRO A 111 -14.11 -9.78 6.68
N LYS A 112 -14.07 -10.89 5.96
CA LYS A 112 -15.20 -11.80 5.71
C LYS A 112 -14.73 -13.25 5.84
N SER A 113 -15.68 -14.18 5.94
CA SER A 113 -15.38 -15.61 6.11
C SER A 113 -14.49 -16.19 5.02
N VAL A 114 -13.48 -16.97 5.43
CA VAL A 114 -12.50 -17.62 4.56
C VAL A 114 -12.52 -19.14 4.80
N GLN A 115 -12.67 -19.89 3.72
CA GLN A 115 -12.73 -21.35 3.67
C GLN A 115 -11.81 -21.90 2.56
N GLY A 116 -11.68 -23.23 2.48
CA GLY A 116 -10.81 -23.86 1.49
C GLY A 116 -9.34 -23.58 1.75
N HIS A 117 -8.48 -23.92 0.79
CA HIS A 117 -7.02 -23.79 0.95
C HIS A 117 -6.52 -22.35 1.08
N ALA A 118 -7.37 -21.33 0.85
CA ALA A 118 -7.06 -19.95 1.14
C ALA A 118 -6.70 -19.70 2.62
N VAL A 119 -7.16 -20.57 3.53
CA VAL A 119 -6.80 -20.56 4.95
C VAL A 119 -5.29 -20.66 5.16
N LEU A 120 -4.54 -21.37 4.28
CA LEU A 120 -3.07 -21.45 4.35
C LEU A 120 -2.38 -20.08 4.31
N VAL A 121 -2.95 -19.10 3.60
CA VAL A 121 -2.39 -17.75 3.53
C VAL A 121 -2.46 -17.07 4.90
N ALA A 122 -3.58 -17.25 5.63
CA ALA A 122 -3.69 -16.71 6.98
C ALA A 122 -2.72 -17.38 7.95
N LEU A 123 -2.57 -18.72 7.87
CA LEU A 123 -1.62 -19.49 8.68
C LEU A 123 -0.17 -19.11 8.40
N ALA A 124 0.15 -18.65 7.19
CA ALA A 124 1.50 -18.29 6.79
C ALA A 124 1.93 -16.88 7.23
N CYS A 125 1.03 -16.05 7.71
CA CYS A 125 1.34 -14.73 8.27
C CYS A 125 1.82 -14.82 9.72
N GLU A 126 2.50 -13.78 10.21
CA GLU A 126 2.93 -13.68 11.61
C GLU A 126 1.77 -13.35 12.55
N GLU A 127 0.74 -12.69 12.02
CA GLU A 127 -0.43 -12.28 12.77
C GLU A 127 -1.70 -12.47 11.95
N ILE A 128 -2.81 -12.71 12.66
CA ILE A 128 -4.15 -12.74 12.10
C ILE A 128 -4.98 -11.65 12.77
N ILE A 129 -5.58 -10.78 11.96
CA ILE A 129 -6.61 -9.82 12.36
C ILE A 129 -7.88 -10.19 11.60
N VAL A 130 -8.99 -10.30 12.30
CA VAL A 130 -10.23 -10.86 11.75
C VAL A 130 -11.42 -10.03 12.17
N ALA A 131 -12.44 -9.92 11.31
CA ALA A 131 -13.70 -9.30 11.72
C ALA A 131 -14.45 -10.18 12.74
N PRO A 132 -15.15 -9.61 13.73
CA PRO A 132 -15.76 -10.37 14.82
C PRO A 132 -16.67 -11.51 14.38
N ASP A 133 -17.42 -11.29 13.31
CA ASP A 133 -18.42 -12.21 12.78
C ASP A 133 -17.93 -13.02 11.56
N ALA A 134 -16.70 -12.75 11.08
CA ALA A 134 -16.06 -13.55 10.03
C ALA A 134 -15.63 -14.90 10.59
N THR A 135 -15.59 -15.92 9.74
CA THR A 135 -15.09 -17.24 10.09
C THR A 135 -13.84 -17.61 9.34
N LEU A 136 -12.93 -18.34 9.98
CA LEU A 136 -11.75 -18.94 9.39
C LEU A 136 -11.76 -20.44 9.67
N GLY A 137 -11.76 -21.26 8.62
CA GLY A 137 -11.78 -22.71 8.78
C GLY A 137 -12.28 -23.46 7.57
N ASP A 138 -12.71 -24.72 7.77
CA ASP A 138 -13.11 -25.62 6.68
C ASP A 138 -12.10 -25.61 5.53
N ALA A 139 -10.82 -25.74 5.84
CA ALA A 139 -9.75 -25.58 4.87
C ALA A 139 -9.74 -26.68 3.79
N GLY A 140 -10.28 -27.86 4.11
CA GLY A 140 -10.51 -28.94 3.16
C GLY A 140 -11.87 -28.89 2.44
N ALA A 141 -12.62 -27.78 2.58
CA ALA A 141 -13.91 -27.66 1.92
C ALA A 141 -13.74 -27.68 0.38
N GLY A 142 -14.49 -28.56 -0.27
CA GLY A 142 -14.42 -28.78 -1.71
C GLY A 142 -13.46 -29.89 -2.14
N GLU A 143 -12.61 -30.40 -1.23
CA GLU A 143 -11.74 -31.53 -1.54
C GLU A 143 -12.48 -32.88 -1.37
N PRO A 144 -12.41 -33.78 -2.34
CA PRO A 144 -13.05 -35.09 -2.24
C PRO A 144 -12.37 -35.99 -1.18
N PHE A 145 -11.07 -35.80 -0.98
CA PHE A 145 -10.28 -36.47 0.08
C PHE A 145 -9.06 -35.62 0.41
N ILE A 146 -8.53 -35.75 1.61
CA ILE A 146 -7.33 -35.08 2.07
C ILE A 146 -6.15 -36.03 1.95
N ASP A 147 -5.24 -35.72 1.02
CA ASP A 147 -4.05 -36.54 0.78
C ASP A 147 -2.90 -36.23 1.76
N PRO A 148 -1.88 -37.12 1.86
CA PRO A 148 -0.73 -36.90 2.73
C PRO A 148 0.09 -35.66 2.39
N THR A 149 0.07 -35.17 1.14
CA THR A 149 0.80 -33.97 0.70
C THR A 149 0.14 -32.73 1.28
N MET A 150 -1.18 -32.66 1.22
CA MET A 150 -1.96 -31.60 1.86
C MET A 150 -1.67 -31.51 3.36
N ARG A 151 -1.74 -32.65 4.07
CA ARG A 151 -1.44 -32.68 5.51
C ARG A 151 -0.03 -32.17 5.81
N ARG A 152 0.99 -32.63 5.04
CA ARG A 152 2.39 -32.17 5.20
C ARG A 152 2.52 -30.67 4.94
N GLY A 153 1.83 -30.12 3.93
CA GLY A 153 1.86 -28.70 3.63
C GLY A 153 1.32 -27.85 4.79
N TYR A 154 0.20 -28.27 5.38
CA TYR A 154 -0.37 -27.56 6.53
C TYR A 154 0.53 -27.64 7.76
N LEU A 155 1.11 -28.80 8.05
CA LEU A 155 2.08 -28.97 9.13
C LEU A 155 3.34 -28.10 8.92
N GLU A 156 3.89 -28.09 7.70
CA GLU A 156 5.04 -27.27 7.36
C GLU A 156 4.82 -25.79 7.69
N ILE A 157 3.69 -25.24 7.28
CA ILE A 157 3.35 -23.83 7.51
C ILE A 157 3.08 -23.54 8.99
N ALA A 158 2.31 -24.40 9.65
CA ALA A 158 2.01 -24.27 11.07
C ALA A 158 3.28 -24.30 11.95
N ASP A 159 4.22 -25.20 11.67
CA ASP A 159 5.48 -25.32 12.41
C ASP A 159 6.41 -24.11 12.18
N ARG A 160 6.41 -23.55 10.97
CA ARG A 160 7.21 -22.35 10.66
C ARG A 160 6.71 -21.11 11.38
N ARG A 161 5.40 -20.90 11.42
CA ARG A 161 4.79 -19.66 11.93
C ARG A 161 4.31 -19.74 13.36
N ARG A 162 3.82 -20.88 13.79
CA ARG A 162 3.33 -21.17 15.16
C ARG A 162 2.21 -20.24 15.64
N VAL A 163 1.53 -19.57 14.72
CA VAL A 163 0.35 -18.73 15.02
C VAL A 163 -0.84 -19.61 15.38
N ILE A 164 -1.02 -20.69 14.62
CA ILE A 164 -2.00 -21.75 14.91
C ILE A 164 -1.22 -23.06 15.11
N PRO A 165 -1.43 -23.78 16.22
CA PRO A 165 -0.73 -25.03 16.49
C PRO A 165 -0.98 -26.10 15.42
N ALA A 166 0.03 -26.93 15.13
CA ALA A 166 -0.01 -27.94 14.09
C ALA A 166 -1.23 -28.90 14.18
N PRO A 167 -1.63 -29.42 15.35
CA PRO A 167 -2.85 -30.22 15.45
C PRO A 167 -4.12 -29.47 15.05
N VAL A 168 -4.21 -28.17 15.41
CA VAL A 168 -5.35 -27.33 15.03
C VAL A 168 -5.37 -27.08 13.52
N ALA A 169 -4.19 -26.81 12.92
CA ALA A 169 -4.07 -26.66 11.47
C ALA A 169 -4.52 -27.91 10.71
N LEU A 170 -4.23 -29.10 11.23
CA LEU A 170 -4.76 -30.35 10.67
C LEU A 170 -6.29 -30.50 10.87
N GLY A 171 -6.82 -30.11 12.02
CA GLY A 171 -8.25 -30.14 12.27
C GLY A 171 -9.04 -29.11 11.40
N LEU A 172 -8.40 -27.99 11.00
CA LEU A 172 -8.97 -27.07 10.00
C LEU A 172 -9.08 -27.72 8.62
N LEU A 173 -8.12 -28.61 8.28
CA LEU A 173 -8.03 -29.26 6.97
C LEU A 173 -8.89 -30.54 6.88
N ASP A 174 -8.88 -31.35 7.92
CA ASP A 174 -9.36 -32.72 7.84
C ASP A 174 -10.31 -33.05 8.99
N LYS A 175 -11.55 -33.33 8.62
CA LYS A 175 -12.64 -33.75 9.55
C LYS A 175 -12.36 -35.02 10.32
N GLN A 176 -11.41 -35.86 9.91
CA GLN A 176 -11.00 -37.06 10.65
C GLN A 176 -10.05 -36.75 11.81
N THR A 177 -9.49 -35.50 11.85
CA THR A 177 -8.56 -35.07 12.89
C THR A 177 -9.34 -34.42 14.04
N GLU A 178 -9.62 -35.19 15.08
CA GLU A 178 -10.17 -34.64 16.33
C GLU A 178 -9.06 -33.97 17.13
N VAL A 179 -9.30 -32.75 17.61
CA VAL A 179 -8.33 -31.92 18.33
C VAL A 179 -8.87 -31.55 19.70
N PHE A 180 -8.01 -31.64 20.70
CA PHE A 180 -8.29 -31.29 22.08
C PHE A 180 -7.37 -30.16 22.55
N LYS A 181 -7.97 -29.20 23.26
CA LYS A 181 -7.26 -28.18 24.04
C LYS A 181 -7.09 -28.71 25.45
N VAL A 182 -5.87 -28.93 25.86
CA VAL A 182 -5.53 -29.50 27.15
C VAL A 182 -4.84 -28.46 28.00
N GLN A 183 -5.43 -28.13 29.14
CA GLN A 183 -4.79 -27.26 30.13
C GLN A 183 -3.95 -28.17 31.06
N THR A 184 -2.63 -27.98 30.98
CA THR A 184 -1.67 -28.65 31.88
C THR A 184 -1.11 -27.67 32.92
N THR A 185 -0.30 -28.19 33.84
CA THR A 185 0.48 -27.33 34.77
C THR A 185 1.44 -26.41 34.06
N ASP A 186 1.96 -26.85 32.90
CA ASP A 186 2.98 -26.13 32.11
C ASP A 186 2.39 -25.17 31.06
N GLY A 187 1.05 -25.17 30.92
CA GLY A 187 0.32 -24.30 29.99
C GLY A 187 -0.69 -25.02 29.12
N ILE A 188 -1.14 -24.34 28.08
CA ILE A 188 -2.13 -24.89 27.13
C ILE A 188 -1.41 -25.66 26.03
N ARG A 189 -1.88 -26.87 25.75
CA ARG A 189 -1.43 -27.71 24.61
C ARG A 189 -2.61 -28.08 23.74
N TYR A 190 -2.37 -28.22 22.46
CA TYR A 190 -3.34 -28.75 21.50
C TYR A 190 -2.82 -30.08 20.99
N VAL A 191 -3.61 -31.12 21.13
CA VAL A 191 -3.21 -32.49 20.75
C VAL A 191 -4.32 -33.19 19.97
N PRO A 192 -3.97 -34.07 19.01
CA PRO A 192 -4.95 -34.93 18.37
C PRO A 192 -5.43 -36.01 19.37
N ALA A 193 -6.61 -36.59 19.12
CA ALA A 193 -7.18 -37.62 19.97
C ALA A 193 -6.21 -38.79 20.25
N ALA A 194 -5.40 -39.18 19.27
CA ALA A 194 -4.44 -40.27 19.41
C ALA A 194 -3.31 -40.01 20.44
N GLU A 195 -3.01 -38.77 20.75
CA GLU A 195 -1.95 -38.37 21.68
C GLU A 195 -2.48 -37.98 23.06
N LEU A 196 -3.82 -37.88 23.23
CA LEU A 196 -4.44 -37.39 24.44
C LEU A 196 -4.14 -38.29 25.66
N ASP A 197 -4.28 -39.61 25.51
CA ASP A 197 -4.04 -40.56 26.57
C ASP A 197 -2.58 -40.58 27.06
N GLU A 198 -1.64 -40.40 26.13
CA GLU A 198 -0.21 -40.30 26.46
C GLU A 198 0.11 -39.02 27.20
N LEU A 199 -0.44 -37.87 26.74
CA LEU A 199 -0.25 -36.60 27.44
C LEU A 199 -0.83 -36.64 28.86
N GLN A 200 -1.97 -37.30 29.08
CA GLN A 200 -2.58 -37.45 30.40
C GLN A 200 -1.75 -38.29 31.37
N LYS A 201 -0.92 -39.20 30.83
CA LYS A 201 0.01 -39.99 31.63
C LYS A 201 1.28 -39.23 31.99
N GLN A 202 1.70 -38.34 31.09
CA GLN A 202 2.99 -37.62 31.22
C GLN A 202 2.86 -36.29 31.98
N SER A 203 1.70 -35.68 32.02
CA SER A 203 1.49 -34.32 32.56
C SER A 203 0.23 -34.28 33.45
N ALA A 204 0.29 -33.44 34.50
CA ALA A 204 -0.89 -33.17 35.32
C ALA A 204 -1.87 -32.30 34.51
N VAL A 205 -2.97 -32.93 34.08
CA VAL A 205 -4.03 -32.29 33.29
C VAL A 205 -5.07 -31.67 34.22
N ARG A 206 -5.41 -30.40 33.98
CA ARG A 206 -6.44 -29.63 34.70
C ARG A 206 -7.80 -29.67 34.01
N SER A 207 -7.81 -29.47 32.69
CA SER A 207 -9.01 -29.59 31.87
C SER A 207 -8.67 -30.11 30.47
N VAL A 208 -9.68 -30.71 29.83
CA VAL A 208 -9.63 -31.19 28.45
C VAL A 208 -10.89 -30.67 27.77
N ASP A 209 -10.73 -29.81 26.81
CA ASP A 209 -11.82 -29.25 26.02
C ASP A 209 -11.69 -29.68 24.57
N ARG A 210 -12.76 -30.17 23.97
CA ARG A 210 -12.78 -30.59 22.57
C ARG A 210 -12.85 -29.31 21.67
N VAL A 211 -11.96 -29.21 20.70
CA VAL A 211 -11.90 -28.09 19.73
C VAL A 211 -12.70 -28.41 18.48
N SER A 212 -12.66 -29.66 17.99
CA SER A 212 -13.39 -30.10 16.80
C SER A 212 -14.48 -31.11 17.17
N ALA A 213 -15.65 -31.01 16.54
CA ALA A 213 -16.66 -32.04 16.61
C ALA A 213 -16.26 -33.27 15.75
N PRO A 214 -16.64 -34.49 16.13
CA PRO A 214 -16.35 -35.69 15.34
C PRO A 214 -16.95 -35.59 13.93
N GLY A 215 -16.12 -35.76 12.92
CA GLY A 215 -16.54 -35.73 11.52
C GLY A 215 -16.74 -34.32 10.92
N GLU A 216 -16.43 -33.29 11.66
CA GLU A 216 -16.47 -31.89 11.19
C GLU A 216 -15.07 -31.25 11.15
N MET A 217 -14.79 -30.45 10.15
CA MET A 217 -13.60 -29.64 10.13
C MET A 217 -13.75 -28.46 11.10
N ILE A 218 -12.64 -28.02 11.67
CA ILE A 218 -12.63 -26.86 12.56
C ILE A 218 -13.00 -25.60 11.78
N ARG A 219 -13.89 -24.81 12.37
CA ARG A 219 -14.25 -23.46 11.94
C ARG A 219 -14.32 -22.56 13.15
N PHE A 220 -13.55 -21.48 13.15
CA PHE A 220 -13.56 -20.49 14.22
C PHE A 220 -14.23 -19.21 13.77
N THR A 221 -15.03 -18.61 14.62
CA THR A 221 -15.43 -17.21 14.45
C THR A 221 -14.26 -16.28 14.82
N GLY A 222 -14.29 -15.02 14.34
CA GLY A 222 -13.26 -14.05 14.74
C GLY A 222 -13.18 -13.87 16.26
N ARG A 223 -14.32 -13.93 16.95
CA ARG A 223 -14.37 -13.86 18.41
C ARG A 223 -13.71 -15.07 19.06
N ASP A 224 -13.94 -16.28 18.53
CA ASP A 224 -13.27 -17.48 19.03
C ASP A 224 -11.76 -17.39 18.86
N LEU A 225 -11.32 -17.00 17.66
CA LEU A 225 -9.89 -16.82 17.36
C LEU A 225 -9.21 -15.83 18.32
N ARG A 226 -9.89 -14.74 18.68
CA ARG A 226 -9.32 -13.71 19.54
C ARG A 226 -9.45 -14.00 21.02
N VAL A 227 -10.66 -14.40 21.47
CA VAL A 227 -11.01 -14.46 22.90
C VAL A 227 -10.79 -15.85 23.47
N THR A 228 -11.22 -16.90 22.76
CA THR A 228 -11.20 -18.27 23.27
C THR A 228 -9.85 -18.95 23.10
N TYR A 229 -9.22 -18.71 21.94
CA TYR A 229 -8.00 -19.41 21.54
C TYR A 229 -6.75 -18.53 21.52
N GLY A 230 -6.89 -17.23 21.34
CA GLY A 230 -5.77 -16.29 21.26
C GLY A 230 -4.93 -16.40 19.98
N PHE A 231 -5.51 -16.96 18.91
CA PHE A 231 -4.83 -17.12 17.61
C PHE A 231 -4.88 -15.85 16.77
N ALA A 232 -5.90 -15.00 16.95
CA ALA A 232 -5.93 -13.67 16.35
C ALA A 232 -5.38 -12.61 17.30
N SER A 233 -4.58 -11.69 16.78
CA SER A 233 -4.01 -10.58 17.58
C SER A 233 -5.03 -9.49 17.90
N HIS A 234 -5.93 -9.18 16.96
CA HIS A 234 -6.95 -8.13 17.10
C HIS A 234 -8.23 -8.50 16.35
N LEU A 235 -9.33 -7.83 16.70
CA LEU A 235 -10.55 -7.80 15.90
C LEU A 235 -10.60 -6.47 15.15
N ALA A 236 -11.02 -6.51 13.87
CA ALA A 236 -11.24 -5.31 13.05
C ALA A 236 -12.32 -5.60 12.00
N SER A 237 -13.39 -4.79 12.01
CA SER A 237 -14.52 -4.94 11.10
C SER A 237 -14.24 -4.26 9.74
N ASP A 238 -13.38 -3.25 9.74
CA ASP A 238 -13.01 -2.47 8.56
C ASP A 238 -11.53 -2.05 8.57
N ARG A 239 -11.08 -1.40 7.48
CA ARG A 239 -9.69 -0.94 7.35
C ARG A 239 -9.33 0.22 8.31
N THR A 240 -10.30 0.95 8.83
CA THR A 240 -10.07 2.02 9.81
C THR A 240 -9.72 1.42 11.17
N GLU A 241 -10.51 0.43 11.62
CA GLU A 241 -10.21 -0.34 12.82
C GLU A 241 -8.90 -1.12 12.69
N LEU A 242 -8.63 -1.69 11.50
CA LEU A 242 -7.38 -2.36 11.19
C LEU A 242 -6.18 -1.41 11.32
N ALA A 243 -6.27 -0.19 10.77
CA ALA A 243 -5.23 0.82 10.88
C ALA A 243 -4.97 1.23 12.34
N ALA A 244 -6.06 1.39 13.12
CA ALA A 244 -5.98 1.68 14.55
C ALA A 244 -5.32 0.53 15.33
N ALA A 245 -5.68 -0.73 15.04
CA ALA A 245 -5.07 -1.91 15.67
C ALA A 245 -3.57 -2.03 15.38
N LEU A 246 -3.16 -1.70 14.16
CA LEU A 246 -1.75 -1.72 13.73
C LEU A 246 -0.97 -0.44 14.09
N LYS A 247 -1.66 0.61 14.58
CA LYS A 247 -1.10 1.93 14.90
C LYS A 247 -0.42 2.60 13.69
N VAL A 248 -1.07 2.52 12.52
CA VAL A 248 -0.59 3.11 11.27
C VAL A 248 -1.63 4.10 10.73
N PRO A 249 -1.22 5.09 9.90
CA PRO A 249 -2.17 5.97 9.23
C PRO A 249 -3.13 5.17 8.32
N PRO A 250 -4.45 5.45 8.32
CA PRO A 250 -5.41 4.75 7.44
C PRO A 250 -5.05 4.85 5.95
N ALA A 251 -4.42 5.95 5.53
CA ALA A 251 -3.96 6.15 4.16
C ALA A 251 -2.90 5.11 3.73
N SER A 252 -2.10 4.57 4.64
CA SER A 252 -1.09 3.56 4.33
C SER A 252 -1.67 2.17 4.02
N LEU A 253 -2.94 1.93 4.38
CA LEU A 253 -3.68 0.70 4.09
C LEU A 253 -4.64 0.86 2.90
N GLN A 254 -4.48 1.92 2.12
CA GLN A 254 -5.17 2.01 0.84
C GLN A 254 -4.55 1.02 -0.14
N GLU A 255 -5.41 0.36 -0.88
CA GLU A 255 -5.02 -0.57 -1.93
C GLU A 255 -4.37 0.20 -3.08
N ASP A 256 -3.17 -0.18 -3.50
CA ASP A 256 -2.60 0.38 -4.71
C ASP A 256 -3.48 -0.05 -5.89
N PRO A 257 -4.07 0.89 -6.64
CA PRO A 257 -4.97 0.55 -7.74
C PRO A 257 -4.28 -0.23 -8.85
N THR A 258 -2.94 -0.24 -8.87
CA THR A 258 -2.15 -1.02 -9.83
C THR A 258 -2.33 -2.53 -9.65
N PHE A 259 -2.83 -2.98 -8.49
CA PHE A 259 -2.97 -4.39 -8.14
C PHE A 259 -4.42 -4.88 -7.99
N ARG A 260 -5.40 -4.05 -8.41
CA ARG A 260 -6.82 -4.47 -8.47
C ARG A 260 -7.07 -5.46 -9.60
N ASP A 261 -8.17 -6.20 -9.50
CA ASP A 261 -8.64 -7.19 -10.47
C ASP A 261 -8.60 -6.67 -11.92
N GLY A 262 -7.49 -6.91 -12.60
CA GLY A 262 -7.27 -6.54 -14.00
C GLY A 262 -7.13 -5.04 -14.25
N TRP A 263 -6.21 -4.71 -15.15
CA TRP A 263 -6.06 -3.37 -15.67
C TRP A 263 -7.27 -3.01 -16.53
N ARG A 264 -7.96 -1.96 -16.15
CA ARG A 264 -8.92 -1.27 -17.02
C ARG A 264 -8.19 -0.08 -17.63
N ALA A 265 -7.35 -0.39 -18.61
CA ALA A 265 -6.45 0.58 -19.21
C ALA A 265 -7.18 1.45 -20.23
N LEU A 266 -6.86 2.74 -20.22
CA LEU A 266 -7.18 3.70 -21.27
C LEU A 266 -5.88 4.22 -21.85
N GLN A 267 -5.68 4.04 -23.16
CA GLN A 267 -4.61 4.68 -23.89
C GLN A 267 -5.15 5.95 -24.56
N ILE A 268 -4.38 7.03 -24.45
CA ILE A 268 -4.61 8.30 -25.12
C ILE A 268 -3.34 8.67 -25.88
N ASP A 269 -3.47 8.92 -27.18
CA ASP A 269 -2.36 9.31 -28.02
C ASP A 269 -2.43 10.83 -28.31
N ILE A 270 -1.35 11.54 -28.04
CA ILE A 270 -1.18 12.97 -28.29
C ILE A 270 -0.05 13.10 -29.34
N HIS A 271 -0.45 13.28 -30.60
CA HIS A 271 0.48 13.40 -31.71
C HIS A 271 0.37 14.76 -32.42
N GLY A 272 1.52 15.27 -32.84
CA GLY A 272 1.60 16.56 -33.53
C GLY A 272 1.28 17.76 -32.66
N PRO A 273 1.03 18.95 -33.24
CA PRO A 273 0.78 20.16 -32.47
C PRO A 273 -0.49 20.06 -31.62
N ILE A 274 -0.37 20.46 -30.35
CA ILE A 274 -1.48 20.50 -29.41
C ILE A 274 -2.40 21.68 -29.75
N ASN A 275 -3.68 21.39 -29.95
CA ASN A 275 -4.67 22.43 -30.14
C ASN A 275 -5.83 22.29 -29.12
N ARG A 276 -6.45 23.43 -28.83
CA ARG A 276 -7.51 23.53 -27.82
C ARG A 276 -8.68 22.56 -28.04
N ASN A 277 -9.07 22.33 -29.28
CA ASN A 277 -10.24 21.50 -29.57
C ASN A 277 -9.95 20.02 -29.32
N SER A 278 -8.78 19.52 -29.79
CA SER A 278 -8.41 18.12 -29.60
C SER A 278 -8.20 17.79 -28.13
N LEU A 279 -7.49 18.64 -27.37
CA LEU A 279 -7.21 18.38 -25.98
C LEU A 279 -8.45 18.51 -25.08
N ASN A 280 -9.35 19.46 -25.38
CA ASN A 280 -10.64 19.56 -24.69
C ASN A 280 -11.53 18.34 -24.96
N TRP A 281 -11.50 17.78 -26.16
CA TRP A 281 -12.22 16.54 -26.46
C TRP A 281 -11.64 15.35 -25.66
N ILE A 282 -10.31 15.22 -25.61
CA ILE A 282 -9.60 14.23 -24.81
C ILE A 282 -10.01 14.35 -23.33
N THR A 283 -9.98 15.58 -22.78
CA THR A 283 -10.33 15.84 -21.39
C THR A 283 -11.77 15.39 -21.07
N ARG A 284 -12.74 15.75 -21.90
CA ARG A 284 -14.14 15.33 -21.71
C ARG A 284 -14.31 13.82 -21.80
N SER A 285 -13.64 13.18 -22.77
CA SER A 285 -13.68 11.73 -22.93
C SER A 285 -13.08 10.99 -21.72
N LEU A 286 -11.97 11.51 -21.18
CA LEU A 286 -11.35 11.00 -19.97
C LEU A 286 -12.30 11.13 -18.78
N GLU A 287 -12.88 12.32 -18.56
CA GLU A 287 -13.80 12.57 -17.45
C GLU A 287 -15.03 11.66 -17.49
N ALA A 288 -15.61 11.46 -18.66
CA ALA A 288 -16.74 10.54 -18.83
C ALA A 288 -16.39 9.10 -18.45
N ARG A 289 -15.17 8.62 -18.75
CA ARG A 289 -14.72 7.27 -18.39
C ARG A 289 -14.36 7.17 -16.91
N LEU A 290 -13.77 8.22 -16.33
CA LEU A 290 -13.44 8.28 -14.91
C LEU A 290 -14.70 8.30 -14.03
N SER A 291 -15.75 9.01 -14.44
CA SER A 291 -17.02 9.06 -13.70
C SER A 291 -17.73 7.71 -13.65
N GLN A 292 -17.51 6.84 -14.62
CA GLN A 292 -18.06 5.48 -14.68
C GLN A 292 -17.21 4.46 -13.91
N ASP A 293 -16.13 4.87 -13.25
CA ASP A 293 -15.14 4.00 -12.58
C ASP A 293 -14.60 2.88 -13.50
N SER A 294 -14.59 3.13 -14.82
CA SER A 294 -14.23 2.14 -15.84
C SER A 294 -12.75 2.09 -16.16
N VAL A 295 -11.93 3.00 -15.59
CA VAL A 295 -10.50 3.14 -15.86
C VAL A 295 -9.72 3.22 -14.54
N ASN A 296 -8.69 2.40 -14.40
CA ASN A 296 -7.75 2.45 -13.28
C ASN A 296 -6.28 2.60 -13.72
N PHE A 297 -6.03 2.58 -15.04
CA PHE A 297 -4.72 2.79 -15.63
C PHE A 297 -4.86 3.71 -16.85
N LEU A 298 -4.16 4.85 -16.85
CA LEU A 298 -4.13 5.80 -17.95
C LEU A 298 -2.72 5.84 -18.54
N CYS A 299 -2.59 5.47 -19.81
CA CYS A 299 -1.35 5.59 -20.56
C CYS A 299 -1.48 6.73 -21.57
N LEU A 300 -0.64 7.76 -21.45
CA LEU A 300 -0.53 8.85 -22.42
C LEU A 300 0.69 8.60 -23.29
N THR A 301 0.49 8.34 -24.59
CA THR A 301 1.56 8.31 -25.57
C THR A 301 1.73 9.72 -26.14
N ILE A 302 2.89 10.35 -25.93
CA ILE A 302 3.10 11.75 -26.30
C ILE A 302 4.23 11.83 -27.33
N ASP A 303 3.92 12.29 -28.53
CA ASP A 303 4.87 12.63 -29.60
C ASP A 303 4.46 13.98 -30.21
N SER A 304 4.88 15.08 -29.56
CA SER A 304 4.32 16.42 -29.84
C SER A 304 5.36 17.52 -29.69
N PRO A 305 5.35 18.51 -30.59
CA PRO A 305 6.15 19.73 -30.45
C PRO A 305 5.58 20.74 -29.44
N GLY A 306 4.43 20.44 -28.81
CA GLY A 306 3.63 21.37 -28.01
C GLY A 306 2.57 22.10 -28.83
N GLY A 307 2.09 23.25 -28.35
CA GLY A 307 1.11 24.08 -29.04
C GLY A 307 0.38 25.07 -28.14
N ASP A 308 -0.87 24.78 -27.73
CA ASP A 308 -1.66 25.67 -26.87
C ASP A 308 -1.31 25.46 -25.39
N LEU A 309 -0.43 26.32 -24.88
CA LEU A 309 0.09 26.25 -23.51
C LEU A 309 -1.00 26.25 -22.44
N ASP A 310 -2.01 27.11 -22.56
CA ASP A 310 -3.06 27.25 -21.55
C ASP A 310 -3.87 25.95 -21.42
N THR A 311 -4.19 25.35 -22.57
CA THR A 311 -4.93 24.09 -22.60
C THR A 311 -4.07 22.92 -22.10
N SER A 312 -2.80 22.88 -22.47
CA SER A 312 -1.84 21.87 -21.98
C SER A 312 -1.66 21.96 -20.47
N LEU A 313 -1.52 23.17 -19.94
CA LEU A 313 -1.41 23.40 -18.50
C LEU A 313 -2.67 22.96 -17.75
N ALA A 314 -3.85 23.33 -18.25
CA ALA A 314 -5.13 22.92 -17.64
C ALA A 314 -5.28 21.39 -17.61
N PHE A 315 -4.88 20.71 -18.69
CA PHE A 315 -4.90 19.25 -18.76
C PHE A 315 -3.87 18.63 -17.82
N ALA A 316 -2.65 19.17 -17.74
CA ALA A 316 -1.61 18.73 -16.82
C ALA A 316 -2.05 18.86 -15.35
N GLN A 317 -2.66 20.01 -14.97
CA GLN A 317 -3.25 20.19 -13.64
C GLN A 317 -4.34 19.18 -13.34
N ARG A 318 -5.16 18.85 -14.34
CA ARG A 318 -6.21 17.82 -14.20
C ARG A 318 -5.62 16.44 -13.91
N LEU A 319 -4.56 16.06 -14.63
CA LEU A 319 -3.84 14.79 -14.42
C LEU A 319 -3.18 14.74 -13.03
N ALA A 320 -2.55 15.83 -12.59
CA ALA A 320 -1.90 15.92 -11.28
C ALA A 320 -2.88 15.75 -10.11
N ARG A 321 -4.14 16.15 -10.29
CA ARG A 321 -5.22 16.01 -9.28
C ARG A 321 -5.91 14.65 -9.28
N LEU A 322 -5.58 13.75 -10.20
CA LEU A 322 -6.13 12.41 -10.17
C LEU A 322 -5.62 11.67 -8.93
N ASP A 323 -6.55 11.04 -8.20
CA ASP A 323 -6.22 10.28 -7.01
C ASP A 323 -5.30 9.08 -7.35
N PRO A 324 -4.03 9.10 -6.91
CA PRO A 324 -3.08 8.02 -7.19
C PRO A 324 -3.52 6.66 -6.61
N ALA A 325 -4.38 6.66 -5.59
CA ALA A 325 -4.94 5.44 -5.04
C ALA A 325 -6.04 4.82 -5.92
N ARG A 326 -6.58 5.55 -6.89
CA ARG A 326 -7.63 5.07 -7.81
C ARG A 326 -7.15 4.83 -9.22
N ILE A 327 -6.21 5.63 -9.70
CA ILE A 327 -5.76 5.63 -11.09
C ILE A 327 -4.26 5.78 -11.17
N ARG A 328 -3.61 4.85 -11.86
CA ARG A 328 -2.21 4.96 -12.25
C ARG A 328 -2.11 5.74 -13.54
N THR A 329 -1.32 6.81 -13.59
CA THR A 329 -1.05 7.58 -14.80
C THR A 329 0.40 7.40 -15.24
N VAL A 330 0.58 7.04 -16.50
CA VAL A 330 1.89 6.83 -17.14
C VAL A 330 1.95 7.66 -18.40
N ALA A 331 2.99 8.47 -18.55
CA ALA A 331 3.33 9.10 -19.82
C ALA A 331 4.42 8.28 -20.51
N PHE A 332 4.19 7.90 -21.74
CA PHE A 332 5.18 7.31 -22.63
C PHE A 332 5.55 8.30 -23.72
N VAL A 333 6.83 8.67 -23.78
CA VAL A 333 7.38 9.60 -24.79
C VAL A 333 8.27 8.80 -25.74
N PRO A 334 7.75 8.32 -26.88
CA PRO A 334 8.54 7.50 -27.80
C PRO A 334 9.61 8.27 -28.54
N LYS A 335 9.36 9.57 -28.87
CA LYS A 335 10.27 10.41 -29.66
C LYS A 335 10.48 11.79 -29.04
N ALA A 336 9.40 12.57 -28.85
CA ALA A 336 9.52 13.91 -28.33
C ALA A 336 8.26 14.38 -27.60
N ALA A 337 8.45 15.01 -26.44
CA ALA A 337 7.45 15.85 -25.79
C ALA A 337 8.10 17.21 -25.54
N ARG A 338 7.92 18.15 -26.48
CA ARG A 338 8.58 19.45 -26.45
C ARG A 338 7.65 20.54 -25.91
N ALA A 339 8.24 21.66 -25.51
CA ALA A 339 7.52 22.82 -24.98
C ALA A 339 6.45 22.37 -23.96
N ASP A 340 5.21 22.86 -24.11
CA ASP A 340 4.07 22.57 -23.21
C ASP A 340 3.63 21.11 -23.19
N ALA A 341 3.96 20.29 -24.21
CA ALA A 341 3.73 18.84 -24.18
C ALA A 341 4.51 18.14 -23.05
N ALA A 342 5.68 18.68 -22.66
CA ALA A 342 6.45 18.16 -21.54
C ALA A 342 5.71 18.31 -20.21
N LEU A 343 4.90 19.35 -20.03
CA LEU A 343 4.08 19.53 -18.81
C LEU A 343 3.09 18.40 -18.64
N ILE A 344 2.46 17.96 -19.72
CA ILE A 344 1.51 16.84 -19.70
C ILE A 344 2.22 15.57 -19.29
N ALA A 345 3.42 15.31 -19.82
CA ALA A 345 4.21 14.14 -19.48
C ALA A 345 4.61 14.14 -17.98
N LEU A 346 5.09 15.27 -17.49
CA LEU A 346 5.51 15.43 -16.09
C LEU A 346 4.34 15.41 -15.10
N ALA A 347 3.12 15.69 -15.53
CA ALA A 347 1.93 15.61 -14.69
C ALA A 347 1.51 14.17 -14.38
N CYS A 348 2.02 13.18 -15.11
CA CYS A 348 1.77 11.76 -14.84
C CYS A 348 2.63 11.27 -13.66
N GLN A 349 2.16 10.23 -12.96
CA GLN A 349 2.88 9.63 -11.83
C GLN A 349 4.16 8.91 -12.25
N GLN A 350 4.18 8.40 -13.47
CA GLN A 350 5.34 7.72 -14.04
C GLN A 350 5.60 8.23 -15.44
N LEU A 351 6.88 8.49 -15.74
CA LEU A 351 7.36 8.87 -17.04
C LEU A 351 8.24 7.75 -17.61
N VAL A 352 7.93 7.31 -18.81
CA VAL A 352 8.72 6.36 -19.60
C VAL A 352 9.14 7.07 -20.87
N VAL A 353 10.44 7.07 -21.16
CA VAL A 353 11.01 7.71 -22.35
C VAL A 353 11.69 6.68 -23.23
N GLY A 354 11.59 6.85 -24.56
CA GLY A 354 12.36 6.06 -25.50
C GLY A 354 13.86 6.39 -25.43
N ASP A 355 14.71 5.50 -25.93
CA ASP A 355 16.16 5.61 -25.79
C ASP A 355 16.74 6.92 -26.38
N GLU A 356 16.15 7.44 -27.46
CA GLU A 356 16.53 8.70 -28.12
C GLU A 356 15.48 9.81 -27.96
N ALA A 357 14.55 9.64 -27.02
CA ALA A 357 13.45 10.58 -26.86
C ALA A 357 13.91 11.90 -26.22
N VAL A 358 13.27 12.99 -26.63
CA VAL A 358 13.52 14.33 -26.11
C VAL A 358 12.36 14.77 -25.24
N LEU A 359 12.66 15.20 -24.02
CA LEU A 359 11.69 15.79 -23.10
C LEU A 359 12.02 17.27 -22.89
N GLY A 360 11.06 18.16 -23.18
CA GLY A 360 11.26 19.61 -23.07
C GLY A 360 12.05 20.21 -24.24
N GLY A 361 12.59 21.39 -24.01
CA GLY A 361 13.32 22.16 -25.01
C GLY A 361 12.40 22.86 -26.02
N PRO A 362 12.99 23.52 -27.05
CA PRO A 362 12.24 24.32 -27.99
C PRO A 362 11.26 23.48 -28.82
N GLY A 363 10.02 23.94 -28.90
CA GLY A 363 8.93 23.39 -29.69
C GLY A 363 8.14 24.52 -30.33
N GLU A 364 6.79 24.45 -30.24
CA GLU A 364 5.96 25.61 -30.63
C GLU A 364 6.31 26.83 -29.75
N PRO A 365 6.39 28.03 -30.33
CA PRO A 365 6.81 29.21 -29.59
C PRO A 365 5.89 29.57 -28.44
N ILE A 366 6.46 29.76 -27.26
CA ILE A 366 5.73 30.23 -26.07
C ILE A 366 6.09 31.74 -25.87
N ALA A 367 5.05 32.55 -25.66
CA ALA A 367 5.27 33.98 -25.39
C ALA A 367 6.01 34.17 -24.05
N PRO A 368 7.01 35.08 -23.97
CA PRO A 368 7.78 35.28 -22.73
C PRO A 368 6.92 35.60 -21.50
N GLN A 369 5.83 36.37 -21.68
CA GLN A 369 4.93 36.71 -20.60
C GLN A 369 4.24 35.46 -20.03
N SER A 370 3.83 34.53 -20.89
CA SER A 370 3.22 33.26 -20.46
C SER A 370 4.17 32.40 -19.63
N LEU A 371 5.48 32.44 -19.87
CA LEU A 371 6.48 31.74 -19.06
C LEU A 371 6.57 32.30 -17.62
N VAL A 372 6.37 33.63 -17.47
CA VAL A 372 6.31 34.26 -16.14
C VAL A 372 5.05 33.80 -15.39
N ASP A 373 3.92 33.75 -16.09
CA ASP A 373 2.63 33.39 -15.52
C ASP A 373 2.55 31.90 -15.14
N LEU A 374 3.42 31.04 -15.67
CA LEU A 374 3.50 29.60 -15.35
C LEU A 374 4.01 29.30 -13.94
N ARG A 375 4.78 30.16 -13.32
CA ARG A 375 5.43 29.89 -12.02
C ARG A 375 4.45 29.48 -10.94
N GLN A 376 3.37 30.24 -10.78
CA GLN A 376 2.36 29.97 -9.77
C GLN A 376 1.57 28.67 -10.06
N PRO A 377 1.06 28.40 -11.27
CA PRO A 377 0.42 27.13 -11.61
C PRO A 377 1.33 25.90 -11.43
N LEU A 378 2.62 26.01 -11.81
CA LEU A 378 3.57 24.92 -11.62
C LEU A 378 3.87 24.65 -10.14
N ALA A 379 4.01 25.71 -9.34
CA ALA A 379 4.20 25.58 -7.89
C ALA A 379 3.00 24.91 -7.23
N GLN A 380 1.78 25.25 -7.64
CA GLN A 380 0.56 24.60 -7.16
C GLN A 380 0.51 23.12 -7.54
N MET A 381 0.81 22.79 -8.80
CA MET A 381 0.81 21.41 -9.31
C MET A 381 1.88 20.55 -8.59
N ALA A 382 3.05 21.11 -8.33
CA ALA A 382 4.13 20.47 -7.60
C ALA A 382 3.72 20.22 -6.13
N ALA A 383 3.10 21.21 -5.48
CA ALA A 383 2.61 21.07 -4.10
C ALA A 383 1.54 19.98 -3.95
N GLU A 384 0.62 19.84 -4.91
CA GLU A 384 -0.40 18.78 -4.94
C GLU A 384 0.23 17.37 -5.02
N ARG A 385 1.44 17.25 -5.57
CA ARG A 385 2.18 15.99 -5.74
C ARG A 385 3.26 15.75 -4.69
N GLY A 386 3.57 16.75 -3.86
CA GLY A 386 4.71 16.72 -2.95
C GLY A 386 6.07 16.82 -3.67
N ASP A 387 6.10 17.46 -4.83
CA ASP A 387 7.22 17.56 -5.77
C ASP A 387 7.77 19.00 -5.85
N HIS A 388 8.76 19.23 -6.72
CA HIS A 388 9.38 20.51 -7.00
C HIS A 388 9.10 20.97 -8.43
N TRP A 389 8.89 22.29 -8.63
CA TRP A 389 8.50 22.84 -9.93
C TRP A 389 9.69 23.32 -10.80
N SER A 390 10.89 23.43 -10.23
CA SER A 390 12.07 23.96 -10.93
C SER A 390 12.40 23.24 -12.23
N LEU A 391 12.39 21.89 -12.22
CA LEU A 391 12.67 21.10 -13.42
C LEU A 391 11.59 21.29 -14.49
N SER A 392 10.31 21.34 -14.08
CA SER A 392 9.21 21.57 -15.01
C SER A 392 9.32 22.91 -15.72
N LEU A 393 9.73 23.97 -14.99
CA LEU A 393 9.95 25.29 -15.58
C LEU A 393 11.18 25.32 -16.50
N ALA A 394 12.29 24.70 -16.09
CA ALA A 394 13.53 24.67 -16.89
C ALA A 394 13.38 23.93 -18.22
N LEU A 395 12.47 22.97 -18.31
CA LEU A 395 12.15 22.28 -19.58
C LEU A 395 11.41 23.19 -20.58
N LEU A 396 10.80 24.29 -20.12
CA LEU A 396 10.06 25.27 -20.93
C LEU A 396 10.83 26.55 -21.16
N ASP A 397 11.62 26.95 -20.17
CA ASP A 397 12.36 28.24 -20.16
C ASP A 397 13.85 27.97 -19.98
N SER A 398 14.59 28.05 -21.07
CA SER A 398 16.06 27.87 -21.10
C SER A 398 16.85 28.91 -20.28
N SER A 399 16.22 30.01 -19.86
CA SER A 399 16.83 30.99 -18.98
C SER A 399 16.90 30.55 -17.51
N VAL A 400 16.11 29.55 -17.12
CA VAL A 400 16.05 29.03 -15.77
C VAL A 400 17.18 28.04 -15.51
N GLN A 401 18.06 28.39 -14.57
CA GLN A 401 19.14 27.50 -14.14
C GLN A 401 18.72 26.67 -12.92
N VAL A 402 18.82 25.38 -13.06
CA VAL A 402 18.56 24.42 -11.97
C VAL A 402 19.88 23.86 -11.46
N HIS A 403 20.02 23.83 -10.15
CA HIS A 403 21.17 23.25 -9.47
C HIS A 403 20.75 22.10 -8.57
N THR A 404 21.68 21.20 -8.33
CA THR A 404 21.55 20.23 -7.22
C THR A 404 21.73 20.98 -5.91
N TYR A 405 20.86 20.74 -4.95
CA TYR A 405 20.98 21.21 -3.58
C TYR A 405 20.99 20.04 -2.63
N THR A 406 21.92 20.04 -1.68
CA THR A 406 22.03 18.99 -0.65
C THR A 406 21.72 19.61 0.70
N ARG A 407 20.79 19.03 1.44
CA ARG A 407 20.42 19.50 2.77
C ARG A 407 21.47 19.12 3.79
N GLU A 408 21.93 20.09 4.58
CA GLU A 408 22.88 19.83 5.67
C GLU A 408 22.23 18.98 6.77
N GLY A 409 22.93 17.95 7.21
CA GLY A 409 22.50 17.05 8.28
C GLY A 409 21.74 15.81 7.81
N THR A 410 20.93 15.86 6.73
CA THR A 410 20.18 14.70 6.22
C THR A 410 20.77 14.09 4.96
N GLY A 411 21.57 14.86 4.19
CA GLY A 411 22.08 14.42 2.89
C GLY A 411 21.02 14.36 1.78
N GLU A 412 19.81 14.85 2.03
CA GLU A 412 18.74 14.91 1.04
C GLU A 412 19.15 15.77 -0.15
N VAL A 413 18.90 15.29 -1.37
CA VAL A 413 19.24 16.00 -2.61
C VAL A 413 17.96 16.46 -3.28
N ARG A 414 17.92 17.74 -3.69
CA ARG A 414 16.85 18.34 -4.49
C ARG A 414 17.40 19.11 -5.69
N TYR A 415 16.57 19.28 -6.70
CA TYR A 415 16.86 19.97 -7.94
C TYR A 415 16.04 21.26 -7.98
N LEU A 416 16.66 22.39 -7.64
CA LEU A 416 15.97 23.65 -7.41
C LEU A 416 16.57 24.78 -8.27
N CYS A 417 15.71 25.70 -8.72
CA CYS A 417 16.14 27.03 -9.17
C CYS A 417 16.21 27.99 -7.98
N SER A 418 16.84 29.14 -8.18
CA SER A 418 17.00 30.13 -7.12
C SER A 418 15.67 30.66 -6.57
N GLU A 419 14.66 30.76 -7.43
CA GLU A 419 13.32 31.23 -7.06
C GLU A 419 12.59 30.24 -6.14
N GLU A 420 12.63 28.95 -6.48
CA GLU A 420 12.01 27.92 -5.64
C GLU A 420 12.75 27.75 -4.33
N LEU A 421 14.09 27.76 -4.35
CA LEU A 421 14.88 27.70 -3.12
C LEU A 421 14.51 28.83 -2.16
N ALA A 422 14.38 30.07 -2.68
CA ALA A 422 14.03 31.23 -1.87
C ALA A 422 12.63 31.13 -1.24
N SER A 423 11.74 30.31 -1.79
CA SER A 423 10.39 30.07 -1.27
C SER A 423 10.35 29.02 -0.16
N LEU A 424 11.42 28.24 0.04
CA LEU A 424 11.48 27.21 1.06
C LEU A 424 11.72 27.82 2.45
N PRO A 425 11.02 27.35 3.49
CA PRO A 425 11.19 27.85 4.85
C PRO A 425 12.57 27.55 5.45
N ASP A 426 13.25 26.53 4.91
CA ASP A 426 14.55 26.04 5.34
C ASP A 426 15.68 26.31 4.29
N ALA A 427 15.51 27.31 3.44
CA ALA A 427 16.44 27.66 2.36
C ALA A 427 17.92 27.72 2.81
N ALA A 428 18.18 28.21 4.02
CA ALA A 428 19.55 28.34 4.58
C ALA A 428 20.24 26.98 4.86
N GLN A 429 19.48 25.87 4.93
CA GLN A 429 20.03 24.53 5.21
C GLN A 429 20.46 23.81 3.93
N TRP A 430 20.25 24.40 2.76
CA TRP A 430 20.51 23.79 1.46
C TRP A 430 21.80 24.32 0.84
N LYS A 431 22.76 23.43 0.64
CA LYS A 431 24.05 23.76 0.03
C LYS A 431 23.99 23.51 -1.48
N GLN A 432 24.30 24.54 -2.25
CA GLN A 432 24.32 24.47 -3.71
C GLN A 432 25.45 23.57 -4.22
N GLY A 433 25.12 22.69 -5.15
CA GLY A 433 26.04 21.83 -5.89
C GLY A 433 26.12 22.20 -7.36
N ALA A 434 26.33 21.20 -8.22
CA ALA A 434 26.51 21.40 -9.66
C ALA A 434 25.21 21.88 -10.35
N ALA A 435 25.39 22.72 -11.39
CA ALA A 435 24.28 23.06 -12.29
C ALA A 435 23.92 21.85 -13.16
N ILE A 436 22.61 21.63 -13.34
CA ILE A 436 22.10 20.67 -14.31
C ILE A 436 22.11 21.36 -15.68
N ARG A 437 22.71 20.70 -16.63
CA ARG A 437 22.62 21.14 -18.03
C ARG A 437 21.35 20.58 -18.63
N THR A 438 20.39 21.45 -18.93
CA THR A 438 19.19 21.12 -19.72
C THR A 438 19.47 21.26 -21.20
#